data_c41af5e45492db7e8d2d641e98fb1770
#
_entry.id   c41af5e45492db7e8d2d641e98fb1770
#
_cell.length_a   1.000
_cell.length_b   1.000
_cell.length_c   1.000
_cell.angle_alpha   90.00
_cell.angle_beta   90.00
_cell.angle_gamma   90.00
#
_symmetry.space_group_name_H-M   'P 1'
#
loop_
_entity.id
_entity.type
_entity.pdbx_description
1 polymer ?
#
loop_
_entity_poly.entity_id
_entity_poly.type
_entity_poly.pdbx_seq_one_letter_code
_entity_poly.pdbx_strand_id
1 'polypeptide(L)'
;MKTQSGLWKIRFGLLAGLFLTAFHPAHANGLPKRVVSINVCTDQLAMLLADATQLRSVSDLSRDPLLSVLTERAKQLPVNHGQAEEVFLMKPDLVLAGTFSSRATVGLLRDLGVQVEEFAPARSFEDIKAHMKRMGELLGRESEATRQIADMDMALSAIQKPDHKQTVALYYANSYTSGRGTLIDEAIRLAGLDNIADKAGVRGSAMLPLEMLVMEKPDILVRGSRGRPPALAFENFEHPALRALEGHTRSVALNDNLTVCGGPFSVEAVAKLAEAARD
;
A
#
# COMPACT_ATOMS: atom_id res chain seq x y z
N MET A 1 7.69 95.60 24.19
CA MET A 1 7.10 96.07 22.92
C MET A 1 7.37 95.04 21.84
N LYS A 2 6.33 94.63 21.12
CA LYS A 2 6.24 93.77 19.92
C LYS A 2 6.31 92.26 20.14
N THR A 3 5.13 91.76 20.19
CA THR A 3 4.67 90.42 19.93
C THR A 3 4.98 89.91 18.53
N GLN A 4 5.43 88.67 18.35
CA GLN A 4 5.21 87.94 17.10
C GLN A 4 4.79 86.51 17.39
N SER A 5 3.58 86.24 16.90
CA SER A 5 2.93 84.95 16.87
C SER A 5 3.51 84.08 15.77
N GLY A 6 3.96 82.87 16.09
CA GLY A 6 4.37 81.82 15.14
C GLY A 6 3.36 80.72 15.01
N LEU A 7 2.64 80.65 13.90
CA LEU A 7 1.73 79.57 13.53
C LEU A 7 2.48 78.23 13.33
N TRP A 8 2.11 77.24 14.10
CA TRP A 8 2.56 75.86 13.93
C TRP A 8 1.65 75.15 12.90
N LYS A 9 2.19 74.91 11.70
CA LYS A 9 1.54 74.10 10.67
C LYS A 9 1.70 72.64 10.98
N ILE A 10 0.63 71.98 11.37
CA ILE A 10 0.55 70.51 11.50
C ILE A 10 0.42 69.94 10.09
N ARG A 11 1.43 69.22 9.64
CA ARG A 11 1.37 68.41 8.41
C ARG A 11 0.82 67.02 8.77
N PHE A 12 -0.41 66.76 8.36
CA PHE A 12 -0.96 65.39 8.35
C PHE A 12 -0.28 64.61 7.21
N GLY A 13 0.61 63.67 7.58
CA GLY A 13 1.12 62.65 6.66
C GLY A 13 0.12 61.51 6.52
N LEU A 14 -0.48 61.37 5.33
CA LEU A 14 -1.25 60.17 4.96
C LEU A 14 -0.25 59.01 4.83
N LEU A 15 -0.24 58.08 5.78
CA LEU A 15 0.35 56.77 5.63
C LEU A 15 -0.64 55.88 4.85
N ALA A 16 -0.41 55.71 3.55
CA ALA A 16 -1.06 54.73 2.72
C ALA A 16 -0.49 53.33 3.09
N GLY A 17 -1.22 52.61 3.94
CA GLY A 17 -0.92 51.21 4.26
C GLY A 17 -1.18 50.33 3.05
N LEU A 18 -0.10 49.83 2.44
CA LEU A 18 -0.15 48.81 1.39
C LEU A 18 -0.54 47.50 2.06
N PHE A 19 -1.82 47.12 2.01
CA PHE A 19 -2.25 45.76 2.37
C PHE A 19 -1.77 44.81 1.28
N LEU A 20 -0.65 44.12 1.51
CA LEU A 20 -0.28 42.93 0.76
C LEU A 20 -1.27 41.85 1.16
N THR A 21 -2.30 41.62 0.38
CA THR A 21 -3.13 40.40 0.47
C THR A 21 -2.25 39.27 0.02
N ALA A 22 -1.79 38.49 0.98
CA ALA A 22 -1.16 37.17 0.72
C ALA A 22 -2.21 36.31 0.00
N PHE A 23 -2.00 36.11 -1.31
CA PHE A 23 -2.71 35.09 -2.07
C PHE A 23 -2.29 33.72 -1.51
N HIS A 24 -3.04 33.21 -0.56
CA HIS A 24 -3.01 31.77 -0.24
C HIS A 24 -3.74 31.10 -1.40
N PRO A 25 -3.12 30.12 -2.08
CA PRO A 25 -3.86 29.32 -3.05
C PRO A 25 -5.00 28.66 -2.28
N ALA A 26 -6.22 29.07 -2.55
CA ALA A 26 -7.43 28.42 -2.06
C ALA A 26 -7.36 26.99 -2.62
N HIS A 27 -7.17 26.01 -1.75
CA HIS A 27 -7.46 24.62 -2.07
C HIS A 27 -8.91 24.63 -2.55
N ALA A 28 -9.11 24.18 -3.78
CA ALA A 28 -10.44 24.09 -4.36
C ALA A 28 -11.32 23.27 -3.40
N ASN A 29 -12.30 23.92 -2.75
CA ASN A 29 -13.21 23.34 -1.76
C ASN A 29 -14.19 22.36 -2.44
N GLY A 30 -13.72 21.32 -3.09
CA GLY A 30 -14.55 20.30 -3.75
C GLY A 30 -13.83 18.96 -3.77
N LEU A 31 -14.60 17.88 -3.70
CA LEU A 31 -14.08 16.53 -3.86
C LEU A 31 -13.40 16.38 -5.24
N PRO A 32 -12.31 15.62 -5.34
CA PRO A 32 -11.62 15.39 -6.60
C PRO A 32 -12.53 14.69 -7.60
N LYS A 33 -12.50 15.13 -8.85
CA LYS A 33 -13.33 14.59 -9.95
C LYS A 33 -12.50 13.84 -10.99
N ARG A 34 -11.18 14.02 -10.95
CA ARG A 34 -10.25 13.39 -11.90
C ARG A 34 -9.04 12.85 -11.15
N VAL A 35 -9.25 11.71 -10.53
CA VAL A 35 -8.23 10.99 -9.77
C VAL A 35 -7.43 10.11 -10.72
N VAL A 36 -6.13 10.22 -10.67
CA VAL A 36 -5.19 9.33 -11.38
C VAL A 36 -4.32 8.64 -10.34
N SER A 37 -4.26 7.32 -10.37
CA SER A 37 -3.38 6.54 -9.49
C SER A 37 -2.20 6.00 -10.29
N ILE A 38 -1.00 6.09 -9.73
CA ILE A 38 0.27 5.73 -10.38
C ILE A 38 1.05 4.64 -9.61
N ASN A 39 0.36 3.91 -8.75
CA ASN A 39 0.96 2.85 -7.94
C ASN A 39 -0.07 1.74 -7.68
N VAL A 40 0.30 0.47 -7.88
CA VAL A 40 -0.62 -0.67 -7.79
C VAL A 40 -1.38 -0.77 -6.47
N CYS A 41 -0.78 -0.34 -5.35
CA CYS A 41 -1.45 -0.39 -4.05
C CYS A 41 -2.50 0.70 -3.91
N THR A 42 -2.20 1.93 -4.36
CA THR A 42 -3.19 3.01 -4.40
C THR A 42 -4.25 2.78 -5.49
N ASP A 43 -3.89 2.11 -6.60
CA ASP A 43 -4.86 1.68 -7.62
C ASP A 43 -5.96 0.82 -7.00
N GLN A 44 -5.57 -0.21 -6.25
CA GLN A 44 -6.51 -1.14 -5.64
C GLN A 44 -7.42 -0.44 -4.62
N LEU A 45 -6.85 0.41 -3.74
CA LEU A 45 -7.65 1.19 -2.79
C LEU A 45 -8.59 2.17 -3.49
N ALA A 46 -8.12 2.85 -4.53
CA ALA A 46 -8.95 3.76 -5.32
C ALA A 46 -10.06 3.00 -6.06
N MET A 47 -9.75 1.86 -6.66
CA MET A 47 -10.77 1.01 -7.29
C MET A 47 -11.82 0.53 -6.29
N LEU A 48 -11.47 0.26 -5.04
CA LEU A 48 -12.43 -0.17 -4.01
C LEU A 48 -13.33 0.97 -3.53
N LEU A 49 -12.81 2.19 -3.43
CA LEU A 49 -13.48 3.28 -2.73
C LEU A 49 -14.00 4.41 -3.64
N ALA A 50 -13.31 4.72 -4.76
CA ALA A 50 -13.69 5.82 -5.62
C ALA A 50 -15.08 5.60 -6.26
N ASP A 51 -15.78 6.72 -6.50
CA ASP A 51 -16.94 6.71 -7.38
C ASP A 51 -16.53 6.33 -8.81
N ALA A 52 -17.42 5.70 -9.54
CA ALA A 52 -17.16 5.23 -10.90
C ALA A 52 -16.71 6.35 -11.87
N THR A 53 -17.08 7.60 -11.58
CA THR A 53 -16.74 8.76 -12.41
C THR A 53 -15.49 9.50 -11.94
N GLN A 54 -14.98 9.21 -10.74
CA GLN A 54 -13.80 9.89 -10.17
C GLN A 54 -12.48 9.33 -10.71
N LEU A 55 -12.34 7.99 -10.75
CA LEU A 55 -11.09 7.34 -11.10
C LEU A 55 -10.90 7.32 -12.62
N ARG A 56 -9.93 8.08 -13.10
CA ARG A 56 -9.67 8.28 -14.53
C ARG A 56 -8.65 7.32 -15.09
N SER A 57 -7.69 6.90 -14.28
CA SER A 57 -6.63 5.99 -14.71
C SER A 57 -6.00 5.30 -13.51
N VAL A 58 -5.52 4.09 -13.73
CA VAL A 58 -4.72 3.28 -12.81
C VAL A 58 -3.39 2.91 -13.47
N SER A 59 -2.39 2.48 -12.70
CA SER A 59 -1.15 2.00 -13.30
C SER A 59 -1.37 0.70 -14.09
N ASP A 60 -0.56 0.45 -15.10
CA ASP A 60 -0.56 -0.80 -15.87
C ASP A 60 -0.32 -2.03 -14.99
N LEU A 61 0.42 -1.87 -13.88
CA LEU A 61 0.68 -2.92 -12.89
C LEU A 61 -0.60 -3.47 -12.25
N SER A 62 -1.69 -2.69 -12.22
CA SER A 62 -2.97 -3.15 -11.66
C SER A 62 -3.65 -4.25 -12.49
N ARG A 63 -3.17 -4.47 -13.73
CA ARG A 63 -3.61 -5.56 -14.62
C ARG A 63 -2.81 -6.85 -14.48
N ASP A 64 -1.72 -6.84 -13.71
CA ASP A 64 -0.92 -8.04 -13.45
C ASP A 64 -1.54 -8.85 -12.30
N PRO A 65 -1.99 -10.09 -12.55
CA PRO A 65 -2.60 -10.95 -11.53
C PRO A 65 -1.62 -11.38 -10.42
N LEU A 66 -0.32 -11.21 -10.61
CA LEU A 66 0.67 -11.46 -9.55
C LEU A 66 0.73 -10.32 -8.53
N LEU A 67 0.28 -9.11 -8.92
CA LEU A 67 0.38 -7.89 -8.11
C LEU A 67 -0.99 -7.38 -7.61
N SER A 68 -2.05 -7.64 -8.37
CA SER A 68 -3.38 -7.10 -8.10
C SER A 68 -4.44 -8.19 -8.04
N VAL A 69 -5.34 -8.10 -7.07
CA VAL A 69 -6.55 -8.92 -7.00
C VAL A 69 -7.71 -8.32 -7.81
N LEU A 70 -7.60 -7.07 -8.24
CA LEU A 70 -8.65 -6.32 -8.95
C LEU A 70 -8.39 -6.19 -10.46
N THR A 71 -7.71 -7.16 -11.05
CA THR A 71 -7.31 -7.12 -12.48
C THR A 71 -8.49 -6.93 -13.42
N GLU A 72 -9.64 -7.57 -13.17
CA GLU A 72 -10.82 -7.44 -14.03
C GLU A 72 -11.42 -6.03 -13.96
N ARG A 73 -11.40 -5.40 -12.80
CA ARG A 73 -11.80 -4.00 -12.65
C ARG A 73 -10.79 -3.06 -13.31
N ALA A 74 -9.52 -3.33 -13.17
CA ALA A 74 -8.44 -2.55 -13.80
C ALA A 74 -8.50 -2.60 -15.34
N LYS A 75 -8.97 -3.69 -15.94
CA LYS A 75 -9.16 -3.79 -17.41
C LYS A 75 -10.22 -2.82 -17.95
N GLN A 76 -11.15 -2.38 -17.11
CA GLN A 76 -12.22 -1.44 -17.48
C GLN A 76 -11.78 0.04 -17.40
N LEU A 77 -10.59 0.31 -16.90
CA LEU A 77 -10.06 1.65 -16.70
C LEU A 77 -8.91 1.93 -17.68
N PRO A 78 -8.73 3.18 -18.12
CA PRO A 78 -7.50 3.61 -18.78
C PRO A 78 -6.29 3.34 -17.89
N VAL A 79 -5.18 2.94 -18.49
CA VAL A 79 -3.91 2.75 -17.76
C VAL A 79 -2.95 3.90 -18.01
N ASN A 80 -2.03 4.06 -17.07
CA ASN A 80 -0.85 4.91 -17.19
C ASN A 80 0.40 4.12 -16.77
N HIS A 81 1.57 4.63 -17.15
CA HIS A 81 2.88 4.04 -16.85
C HIS A 81 3.65 4.86 -15.79
N GLY A 82 2.93 5.73 -15.06
CA GLY A 82 3.50 6.56 -14.00
C GLY A 82 4.49 7.62 -14.51
N GLN A 83 4.42 8.00 -15.81
CA GLN A 83 5.24 9.09 -16.37
C GLN A 83 4.54 10.43 -16.12
N ALA A 84 5.31 11.44 -15.70
CA ALA A 84 4.72 12.72 -15.30
C ALA A 84 3.95 13.40 -16.43
N GLU A 85 4.48 13.37 -17.66
CA GLU A 85 3.87 13.97 -18.85
C GLU A 85 2.55 13.28 -19.20
N GLU A 86 2.54 11.95 -19.18
CA GLU A 86 1.34 11.14 -19.44
C GLU A 86 0.24 11.48 -18.43
N VAL A 87 0.60 11.48 -17.14
CA VAL A 87 -0.33 11.77 -16.04
C VAL A 87 -0.84 13.21 -16.11
N PHE A 88 0.04 14.19 -16.36
CA PHE A 88 -0.34 15.60 -16.46
C PHE A 88 -1.32 15.86 -17.61
N LEU A 89 -1.15 15.20 -18.75
CA LEU A 89 -2.07 15.33 -19.90
C LEU A 89 -3.48 14.82 -19.58
N MET A 90 -3.66 13.94 -18.58
CA MET A 90 -4.98 13.51 -18.09
C MET A 90 -5.67 14.60 -17.26
N LYS A 91 -4.99 15.71 -16.97
CA LYS A 91 -5.46 16.87 -16.19
C LYS A 91 -6.06 16.44 -14.84
N PRO A 92 -5.33 15.67 -14.01
CA PRO A 92 -5.82 15.25 -12.72
C PRO A 92 -6.00 16.44 -11.77
N ASP A 93 -6.98 16.34 -10.88
CA ASP A 93 -7.09 17.22 -9.72
C ASP A 93 -6.52 16.52 -8.44
N LEU A 94 -6.33 15.21 -8.50
CA LEU A 94 -5.62 14.43 -7.48
C LEU A 94 -4.84 13.29 -8.13
N VAL A 95 -3.57 13.14 -7.76
CA VAL A 95 -2.74 11.97 -8.08
C VAL A 95 -2.47 11.18 -6.80
N LEU A 96 -2.70 9.87 -6.87
CA LEU A 96 -2.40 8.91 -5.81
C LEU A 96 -1.10 8.16 -6.15
N ALA A 97 -0.14 8.21 -5.27
CA ALA A 97 1.18 7.62 -5.43
C ALA A 97 1.58 6.77 -4.22
N GLY A 98 2.52 5.88 -4.38
CA GLY A 98 3.20 5.23 -3.27
C GLY A 98 4.48 5.98 -2.89
N THR A 99 4.94 5.87 -1.65
CA THR A 99 6.21 6.47 -1.20
C THR A 99 7.44 5.93 -1.94
N PHE A 100 7.29 4.84 -2.70
CA PHE A 100 8.31 4.27 -3.59
C PHE A 100 8.07 4.57 -5.07
N SER A 101 7.05 5.37 -5.41
CA SER A 101 6.88 5.89 -6.77
C SER A 101 8.07 6.79 -7.15
N SER A 102 8.30 6.96 -8.45
CA SER A 102 9.39 7.80 -8.96
C SER A 102 9.37 9.19 -8.33
N ARG A 103 10.41 9.55 -7.61
CA ARG A 103 10.55 10.88 -7.00
C ARG A 103 10.55 11.99 -8.03
N ALA A 104 11.13 11.73 -9.22
CA ALA A 104 11.14 12.69 -10.32
C ALA A 104 9.72 12.95 -10.83
N THR A 105 8.92 11.87 -11.00
CA THR A 105 7.51 11.98 -11.42
C THR A 105 6.69 12.76 -10.39
N VAL A 106 6.78 12.38 -9.11
CA VAL A 106 6.03 13.03 -8.02
C VAL A 106 6.44 14.50 -7.88
N GLY A 107 7.75 14.78 -7.91
CA GLY A 107 8.28 16.16 -7.85
C GLY A 107 7.77 17.03 -9.01
N LEU A 108 7.90 16.55 -10.24
CA LEU A 108 7.47 17.30 -11.42
C LEU A 108 5.96 17.56 -11.41
N LEU A 109 5.14 16.60 -11.03
CA LEU A 109 3.69 16.80 -10.93
C LEU A 109 3.34 17.88 -9.90
N ARG A 110 4.02 17.88 -8.74
CA ARG A 110 3.85 18.94 -7.72
C ARG A 110 4.29 20.31 -8.20
N ASP A 111 5.43 20.39 -8.90
CA ASP A 111 5.93 21.63 -9.48
C ASP A 111 4.97 22.21 -10.55
N LEU A 112 4.24 21.33 -11.23
CA LEU A 112 3.17 21.69 -12.18
C LEU A 112 1.83 22.04 -11.49
N GLY A 113 1.80 22.06 -10.13
CA GLY A 113 0.62 22.44 -9.35
C GLY A 113 -0.41 21.32 -9.15
N VAL A 114 -0.08 20.06 -9.47
CA VAL A 114 -0.96 18.91 -9.24
C VAL A 114 -0.86 18.47 -7.79
N GLN A 115 -2.00 18.26 -7.13
CA GLN A 115 -2.03 17.65 -5.80
C GLN A 115 -1.61 16.18 -5.91
N VAL A 116 -0.56 15.77 -5.17
CA VAL A 116 -0.07 14.39 -5.12
C VAL A 116 -0.06 13.90 -3.68
N GLU A 117 -0.82 12.84 -3.42
CA GLU A 117 -0.90 12.16 -2.13
C GLU A 117 -0.16 10.83 -2.17
N GLU A 118 0.75 10.64 -1.22
CA GLU A 118 1.59 9.45 -1.15
C GLU A 118 1.17 8.55 0.00
N PHE A 119 1.12 7.24 -0.28
CA PHE A 119 0.82 6.18 0.68
C PHE A 119 2.04 5.30 0.90
N ALA A 120 2.37 5.05 2.16
CA ALA A 120 3.40 4.06 2.51
C ALA A 120 2.86 2.64 2.29
N PRO A 121 3.73 1.62 2.11
CA PRO A 121 3.29 0.24 2.14
C PRO A 121 2.61 -0.10 3.46
N ALA A 122 1.47 -0.79 3.40
CA ALA A 122 0.81 -1.33 4.58
C ALA A 122 1.64 -2.50 5.13
N ARG A 123 1.97 -2.45 6.41
CA ARG A 123 2.72 -3.49 7.12
C ARG A 123 1.87 -4.23 8.13
N SER A 124 0.66 -3.73 8.35
CA SER A 124 -0.30 -4.25 9.31
C SER A 124 -1.74 -4.04 8.83
N PHE A 125 -2.69 -4.75 9.42
CA PHE A 125 -4.10 -4.51 9.17
C PHE A 125 -4.55 -3.14 9.72
N GLU A 126 -3.89 -2.62 10.74
CA GLU A 126 -4.12 -1.25 11.19
C GLU A 126 -3.65 -0.22 10.15
N ASP A 127 -2.52 -0.45 9.47
CA ASP A 127 -2.10 0.40 8.35
C ASP A 127 -3.13 0.35 7.21
N ILE A 128 -3.68 -0.84 6.90
CA ILE A 128 -4.74 -0.99 5.90
C ILE A 128 -5.93 -0.10 6.26
N LYS A 129 -6.41 -0.19 7.52
CA LYS A 129 -7.53 0.64 8.00
C LYS A 129 -7.23 2.13 7.91
N ALA A 130 -6.02 2.53 8.31
CA ALA A 130 -5.59 3.93 8.23
C ALA A 130 -5.55 4.43 6.76
N HIS A 131 -5.04 3.61 5.85
CA HIS A 131 -5.01 3.94 4.41
C HIS A 131 -6.42 4.00 3.81
N MET A 132 -7.30 3.07 4.17
CA MET A 132 -8.70 3.09 3.70
C MET A 132 -9.44 4.33 4.20
N LYS A 133 -9.28 4.70 5.48
CA LYS A 133 -9.86 5.93 6.02
C LYS A 133 -9.36 7.16 5.29
N ARG A 134 -8.02 7.31 5.16
CA ARG A 134 -7.41 8.42 4.44
C ARG A 134 -7.86 8.48 2.98
N MET A 135 -7.93 7.35 2.29
CA MET A 135 -8.44 7.28 0.92
C MET A 135 -9.90 7.70 0.86
N GLY A 136 -10.73 7.24 1.81
CA GLY A 136 -12.12 7.66 1.94
C GLY A 136 -12.27 9.18 2.11
N GLU A 137 -11.49 9.79 2.98
CA GLU A 137 -11.46 11.24 3.20
C GLU A 137 -11.06 12.01 1.93
N LEU A 138 -10.00 11.58 1.25
CA LEU A 138 -9.52 12.19 0.01
C LEU A 138 -10.56 12.14 -1.11
N LEU A 139 -11.34 11.07 -1.17
CA LEU A 139 -12.32 10.82 -2.23
C LEU A 139 -13.76 11.24 -1.86
N GLY A 140 -14.01 11.65 -0.60
CA GLY A 140 -15.36 11.88 -0.08
C GLY A 140 -16.18 10.59 0.02
N ARG A 141 -15.52 9.49 0.41
CA ARG A 141 -16.10 8.14 0.48
C ARG A 141 -15.92 7.52 1.86
N GLU A 142 -15.97 8.33 2.92
CA GLU A 142 -15.72 7.93 4.32
C GLU A 142 -16.68 6.84 4.78
N SER A 143 -17.96 6.94 4.41
CA SER A 143 -18.97 5.94 4.77
C SER A 143 -18.67 4.58 4.14
N GLU A 144 -18.23 4.56 2.87
CA GLU A 144 -17.87 3.34 2.16
C GLU A 144 -16.58 2.73 2.75
N ALA A 145 -15.59 3.56 3.05
CA ALA A 145 -14.36 3.12 3.73
C ALA A 145 -14.68 2.50 5.10
N THR A 146 -15.53 3.15 5.90
CA THR A 146 -15.95 2.66 7.22
C THR A 146 -16.68 1.32 7.10
N ARG A 147 -17.57 1.17 6.13
CA ARG A 147 -18.29 -0.09 5.88
C ARG A 147 -17.31 -1.22 5.53
N GLN A 148 -16.42 -1.00 4.56
CA GLN A 148 -15.46 -2.03 4.14
C GLN A 148 -14.49 -2.41 5.25
N ILE A 149 -14.09 -1.46 6.11
CA ILE A 149 -13.26 -1.74 7.30
C ILE A 149 -14.03 -2.63 8.27
N ALA A 150 -15.30 -2.34 8.54
CA ALA A 150 -16.12 -3.17 9.42
C ALA A 150 -16.32 -4.58 8.87
N ASP A 151 -16.56 -4.71 7.56
CA ASP A 151 -16.66 -6.01 6.89
C ASP A 151 -15.34 -6.81 7.00
N MET A 152 -14.20 -6.15 6.85
CA MET A 152 -12.88 -6.75 7.03
C MET A 152 -12.65 -7.23 8.47
N ASP A 153 -13.00 -6.40 9.47
CA ASP A 153 -12.84 -6.78 10.88
C ASP A 153 -13.75 -7.95 11.26
N MET A 154 -14.99 -7.99 10.76
CA MET A 154 -15.89 -9.13 10.94
C MET A 154 -15.30 -10.40 10.31
N ALA A 155 -14.79 -10.31 9.08
CA ALA A 155 -14.19 -11.44 8.40
C ALA A 155 -12.95 -11.97 9.15
N LEU A 156 -12.08 -11.08 9.65
CA LEU A 156 -10.92 -11.45 10.48
C LEU A 156 -11.34 -12.16 11.77
N SER A 157 -12.37 -11.66 12.44
CA SER A 157 -12.86 -12.22 13.70
C SER A 157 -13.51 -13.61 13.53
N ALA A 158 -14.02 -13.90 12.34
CA ALA A 158 -14.65 -15.20 12.03
C ALA A 158 -13.63 -16.30 11.67
N ILE A 159 -12.35 -15.97 11.50
CA ILE A 159 -11.32 -16.96 11.15
C ILE A 159 -11.06 -17.88 12.35
N GLN A 160 -11.29 -19.18 12.13
CA GLN A 160 -10.97 -20.21 13.11
C GLN A 160 -9.47 -20.50 13.08
N LYS A 161 -8.82 -20.31 14.22
CA LYS A 161 -7.40 -20.60 14.39
C LYS A 161 -7.18 -22.08 14.70
N PRO A 162 -5.99 -22.65 14.42
CA PRO A 162 -5.67 -24.02 14.80
C PRO A 162 -5.62 -24.18 16.33
N ASP A 163 -5.94 -25.38 16.82
CA ASP A 163 -5.92 -25.71 18.26
C ASP A 163 -4.49 -25.71 18.83
N HIS A 164 -3.50 -25.96 17.98
CA HIS A 164 -2.10 -26.04 18.36
C HIS A 164 -1.28 -25.05 17.54
N LYS A 165 -0.28 -24.45 18.18
CA LYS A 165 0.68 -23.59 17.49
C LYS A 165 1.49 -24.39 16.49
N GLN A 166 1.48 -23.95 15.25
CA GLN A 166 2.28 -24.49 14.16
C GLN A 166 3.22 -23.41 13.61
N THR A 167 4.30 -23.85 13.02
CA THR A 167 5.34 -23.00 12.45
C THR A 167 5.18 -22.87 10.94
N VAL A 168 5.40 -21.67 10.44
CA VAL A 168 5.33 -21.36 9.00
C VAL A 168 6.67 -20.85 8.52
N ALA A 169 7.15 -21.38 7.40
CA ALA A 169 8.21 -20.81 6.62
C ALA A 169 7.64 -20.13 5.38
N LEU A 170 8.04 -18.90 5.14
CA LEU A 170 7.91 -18.25 3.84
C LEU A 170 9.20 -18.47 3.08
N TYR A 171 9.14 -19.00 1.86
CA TYR A 171 10.32 -19.24 1.05
C TYR A 171 10.08 -18.83 -0.39
N TYR A 172 10.75 -17.75 -0.80
CA TYR A 172 10.56 -17.10 -2.08
C TYR A 172 11.76 -17.32 -3.01
N ALA A 173 11.67 -16.83 -4.23
CA ALA A 173 12.77 -16.78 -5.17
C ALA A 173 14.05 -16.22 -4.53
N ASN A 174 15.22 -16.71 -4.94
CA ASN A 174 16.52 -16.37 -4.37
C ASN A 174 16.61 -16.59 -2.84
N SER A 175 15.85 -17.55 -2.30
CA SER A 175 15.81 -17.86 -0.87
C SER A 175 15.39 -16.68 0.04
N TYR A 176 14.63 -15.71 -0.48
CA TYR A 176 14.08 -14.65 0.35
C TYR A 176 12.95 -15.18 1.25
N THR A 177 12.81 -14.52 2.38
CA THR A 177 11.69 -14.68 3.33
C THR A 177 11.21 -13.32 3.79
N SER A 178 10.06 -13.29 4.46
CA SER A 178 9.51 -12.10 5.11
C SER A 178 9.31 -12.38 6.59
N GLY A 179 9.85 -11.50 7.43
CA GLY A 179 9.75 -11.54 8.87
C GLY A 179 8.98 -10.35 9.43
N ARG A 180 9.26 -10.02 10.70
CA ARG A 180 8.56 -8.96 11.44
C ARG A 180 8.51 -7.63 10.70
N GLY A 181 7.35 -6.98 10.76
CA GLY A 181 7.12 -5.69 10.12
C GLY A 181 6.76 -5.80 8.64
N THR A 182 6.30 -6.99 8.22
CA THR A 182 5.66 -7.20 6.92
C THR A 182 4.20 -7.62 7.11
N LEU A 183 3.34 -7.29 6.15
CA LEU A 183 1.92 -7.61 6.20
C LEU A 183 1.69 -9.13 6.23
N ILE A 184 2.49 -9.91 5.49
CA ILE A 184 2.38 -11.37 5.50
C ILE A 184 2.76 -11.98 6.85
N ASP A 185 3.75 -11.42 7.54
CA ASP A 185 4.10 -11.87 8.90
C ASP A 185 2.96 -11.60 9.88
N GLU A 186 2.28 -10.46 9.76
CA GLU A 186 1.09 -10.20 10.57
C GLU A 186 -0.05 -11.15 10.23
N ALA A 187 -0.26 -11.47 8.94
CA ALA A 187 -1.26 -12.45 8.52
C ALA A 187 -0.99 -13.83 9.13
N ILE A 188 0.28 -14.28 9.19
CA ILE A 188 0.68 -15.53 9.87
C ILE A 188 0.28 -15.49 11.35
N ARG A 189 0.60 -14.40 12.05
CA ARG A 189 0.27 -14.26 13.49
C ARG A 189 -1.24 -14.20 13.73
N LEU A 190 -1.99 -13.51 12.87
CA LEU A 190 -3.44 -13.44 12.95
C LEU A 190 -4.09 -14.80 12.68
N ALA A 191 -3.49 -15.63 11.82
CA ALA A 191 -3.89 -17.02 11.60
C ALA A 191 -3.59 -17.94 12.80
N GLY A 192 -2.89 -17.46 13.84
CA GLY A 192 -2.52 -18.24 15.03
C GLY A 192 -1.23 -19.07 14.87
N LEU A 193 -0.38 -18.68 13.91
CA LEU A 193 0.83 -19.38 13.52
C LEU A 193 2.10 -18.61 13.92
N ASP A 194 3.23 -19.30 14.01
CA ASP A 194 4.53 -18.71 14.30
C ASP A 194 5.42 -18.72 13.05
N ASN A 195 5.97 -17.57 12.67
CA ASN A 195 6.89 -17.46 11.54
C ASN A 195 8.31 -17.86 11.94
N ILE A 196 8.92 -18.85 11.28
CA ILE A 196 10.31 -19.27 11.59
C ILE A 196 11.33 -18.15 11.32
N ALA A 197 11.01 -17.19 10.45
CA ALA A 197 11.86 -16.04 10.21
C ALA A 197 12.14 -15.21 11.47
N ASP A 198 11.26 -15.28 12.48
CA ASP A 198 11.45 -14.65 13.79
C ASP A 198 12.63 -15.26 14.55
N LYS A 199 12.82 -16.59 14.47
CA LYS A 199 13.96 -17.30 15.08
C LYS A 199 15.28 -16.90 14.40
N ALA A 200 15.22 -16.60 13.11
CA ALA A 200 16.34 -16.08 12.34
C ALA A 200 16.61 -14.58 12.59
N GLY A 201 15.80 -13.90 13.41
CA GLY A 201 15.89 -12.48 13.67
C GLY A 201 15.56 -11.59 12.47
N VAL A 202 14.87 -12.13 11.47
CA VAL A 202 14.54 -11.40 10.22
C VAL A 202 13.51 -10.31 10.51
N ARG A 203 13.83 -9.09 10.09
CA ARG A 203 12.92 -7.95 10.06
C ARG A 203 12.78 -7.48 8.61
N GLY A 204 11.55 -7.24 8.15
CA GLY A 204 11.30 -6.97 6.73
C GLY A 204 11.56 -8.20 5.88
N SER A 205 12.14 -8.00 4.69
CA SER A 205 12.50 -9.09 3.78
C SER A 205 14.02 -9.30 3.79
N ALA A 206 14.46 -10.56 3.94
CA ALA A 206 15.87 -10.94 3.91
C ALA A 206 16.03 -12.37 3.36
N MET A 207 17.27 -12.78 3.13
CA MET A 207 17.56 -14.16 2.76
C MET A 207 17.42 -15.09 3.99
N LEU A 208 16.76 -16.22 3.78
CA LEU A 208 16.69 -17.32 4.75
C LEU A 208 17.60 -18.45 4.24
N PRO A 209 18.71 -18.75 4.94
CA PRO A 209 19.55 -19.87 4.55
C PRO A 209 18.75 -21.18 4.49
N LEU A 210 18.98 -21.98 3.46
CA LEU A 210 18.28 -23.24 3.26
C LEU A 210 18.53 -24.21 4.42
N GLU A 211 19.73 -24.17 5.00
CA GLU A 211 20.10 -24.95 6.18
C GLU A 211 19.20 -24.66 7.36
N MET A 212 18.88 -23.37 7.59
CA MET A 212 17.98 -22.98 8.67
C MET A 212 16.55 -23.49 8.41
N LEU A 213 16.07 -23.40 7.17
CA LEU A 213 14.77 -23.96 6.81
C LEU A 213 14.69 -25.47 7.09
N VAL A 214 15.75 -26.20 6.72
CA VAL A 214 15.83 -27.67 6.96
C VAL A 214 15.96 -28.01 8.45
N MET A 215 16.71 -27.23 9.22
CA MET A 215 16.89 -27.44 10.65
C MET A 215 15.62 -27.17 11.47
N GLU A 216 14.89 -26.10 11.12
CA GLU A 216 13.67 -25.69 11.82
C GLU A 216 12.46 -26.58 11.52
N LYS A 217 12.47 -27.31 10.40
CA LYS A 217 11.40 -28.24 9.99
C LYS A 217 10.00 -27.65 10.18
N PRO A 218 9.67 -26.57 9.48
CA PRO A 218 8.38 -25.92 9.67
C PRO A 218 7.22 -26.87 9.35
N ASP A 219 6.11 -26.69 10.05
CA ASP A 219 4.89 -27.48 9.80
C ASP A 219 4.29 -27.10 8.43
N ILE A 220 4.41 -25.82 8.05
CA ILE A 220 3.88 -25.28 6.80
C ILE A 220 4.97 -24.54 6.03
N LEU A 221 5.08 -24.82 4.74
CA LEU A 221 5.94 -24.11 3.80
C LEU A 221 5.07 -23.34 2.80
N VAL A 222 5.07 -22.02 2.90
CA VAL A 222 4.46 -21.14 1.90
C VAL A 222 5.50 -20.85 0.83
N ARG A 223 5.21 -21.28 -0.39
CA ARG A 223 6.01 -20.93 -1.56
C ARG A 223 5.36 -19.73 -2.24
N GLY A 224 6.16 -18.70 -2.51
CA GLY A 224 5.72 -17.55 -3.29
C GLY A 224 5.26 -17.95 -4.69
N SER A 225 4.50 -17.08 -5.32
CA SER A 225 4.06 -17.29 -6.71
C SER A 225 5.27 -17.53 -7.59
N ARG A 226 5.23 -18.62 -8.37
CA ARG A 226 6.24 -18.82 -9.43
C ARG A 226 5.99 -17.76 -10.50
N GLY A 227 6.87 -16.78 -10.54
CA GLY A 227 6.87 -15.80 -11.63
C GLY A 227 7.00 -16.46 -12.99
N ARG A 228 7.17 -15.66 -14.03
CA ARG A 228 7.34 -16.18 -15.41
C ARG A 228 8.58 -17.06 -15.49
N PRO A 229 8.46 -18.38 -15.70
CA PRO A 229 9.63 -19.25 -15.87
C PRO A 229 10.25 -19.09 -17.27
N PRO A 230 11.51 -19.47 -17.46
CA PRO A 230 12.49 -19.91 -16.48
C PRO A 230 13.34 -18.73 -15.97
N ALA A 231 13.54 -18.65 -14.65
CA ALA A 231 14.47 -17.69 -14.09
C ALA A 231 15.36 -18.40 -13.05
N LEU A 232 16.65 -18.13 -13.05
CA LEU A 232 17.64 -18.62 -12.08
C LEU A 232 17.19 -18.40 -10.62
N ALA A 233 16.43 -17.33 -10.40
CA ALA A 233 15.86 -16.99 -9.11
C ALA A 233 14.99 -18.11 -8.48
N PHE A 234 14.48 -19.04 -9.29
CA PHE A 234 13.62 -20.15 -8.83
C PHE A 234 14.35 -21.48 -8.68
N GLU A 235 15.64 -21.57 -8.98
CA GLU A 235 16.42 -22.80 -8.84
C GLU A 235 16.48 -23.28 -7.40
N ASN A 236 16.37 -22.38 -6.42
CA ASN A 236 16.29 -22.74 -5.01
C ASN A 236 15.12 -23.66 -4.69
N PHE A 237 14.01 -23.61 -5.44
CA PHE A 237 12.84 -24.49 -5.23
C PHE A 237 13.07 -25.93 -5.71
N GLU A 238 14.06 -26.18 -6.54
CA GLU A 238 14.40 -27.51 -7.03
C GLU A 238 15.50 -28.18 -6.19
N HIS A 239 15.99 -27.50 -5.15
CA HIS A 239 17.07 -28.03 -4.33
C HIS A 239 16.66 -29.33 -3.59
N PRO A 240 17.50 -30.40 -3.60
CA PRO A 240 17.15 -31.67 -2.96
C PRO A 240 16.77 -31.58 -1.49
N ALA A 241 17.34 -30.64 -0.74
CA ALA A 241 17.01 -30.41 0.67
C ALA A 241 15.55 -29.97 0.89
N LEU A 242 14.93 -29.23 -0.06
CA LEU A 242 13.50 -28.91 0.03
C LEU A 242 12.62 -30.14 -0.16
N ARG A 243 13.03 -31.06 -1.06
CA ARG A 243 12.34 -32.34 -1.22
C ARG A 243 12.39 -33.20 0.03
N ALA A 244 13.46 -33.10 0.80
CA ALA A 244 13.57 -33.81 2.08
C ALA A 244 12.58 -33.32 3.14
N LEU A 245 12.02 -32.11 2.99
CA LEU A 245 10.97 -31.60 3.87
C LEU A 245 9.55 -32.10 3.50
N GLU A 246 9.33 -32.58 2.28
CA GLU A 246 8.00 -32.97 1.77
C GLU A 246 7.30 -34.07 2.59
N GLY A 247 8.03 -34.84 3.37
CA GLY A 247 7.46 -35.85 4.27
C GLY A 247 6.95 -35.32 5.61
N HIS A 248 7.31 -34.09 5.97
CA HIS A 248 7.01 -33.50 7.29
C HIS A 248 6.39 -32.12 7.22
N THR A 249 6.54 -31.44 6.11
CA THR A 249 6.13 -30.05 5.92
C THR A 249 5.01 -29.97 4.88
N ARG A 250 3.89 -29.41 5.25
CA ARG A 250 2.77 -29.16 4.32
C ARG A 250 3.08 -27.97 3.44
N SER A 251 2.94 -28.13 2.14
CA SER A 251 3.18 -27.04 1.18
C SER A 251 1.88 -26.31 0.86
N VAL A 252 1.88 -24.99 1.01
CA VAL A 252 0.73 -24.11 0.74
C VAL A 252 1.09 -23.11 -0.34
N ALA A 253 0.20 -22.99 -1.33
CA ALA A 253 0.29 -21.91 -2.32
C ALA A 253 -0.48 -20.70 -1.82
N LEU A 254 0.22 -19.60 -1.60
CA LEU A 254 -0.37 -18.30 -1.27
C LEU A 254 -0.01 -17.31 -2.36
N ASN A 255 -1.03 -16.67 -2.92
CA ASN A 255 -0.80 -15.67 -3.96
C ASN A 255 -0.23 -14.38 -3.34
N ASP A 256 0.87 -13.90 -3.88
CA ASP A 256 1.57 -12.70 -3.39
C ASP A 256 0.69 -11.45 -3.47
N ASN A 257 -0.24 -11.37 -4.44
CA ASN A 257 -1.17 -10.26 -4.62
C ASN A 257 -2.08 -10.00 -3.40
N LEU A 258 -2.23 -10.97 -2.49
CA LEU A 258 -2.99 -10.81 -1.25
C LEU A 258 -2.26 -9.97 -0.20
N THR A 259 -0.93 -9.87 -0.30
CA THR A 259 -0.09 -9.24 0.75
C THR A 259 0.97 -8.27 0.23
N VAL A 260 1.20 -8.21 -1.08
CA VAL A 260 2.05 -7.17 -1.72
C VAL A 260 1.49 -5.78 -1.46
N CYS A 261 0.17 -5.63 -1.60
CA CYS A 261 -0.56 -4.45 -1.21
C CYS A 261 -1.53 -4.78 -0.07
N GLY A 262 -1.74 -3.86 0.84
CA GLY A 262 -2.75 -4.01 1.88
C GLY A 262 -4.13 -3.57 1.39
N GLY A 263 -5.14 -4.38 1.70
CA GLY A 263 -6.54 -4.09 1.42
C GLY A 263 -7.46 -5.09 2.11
N PRO A 264 -8.81 -4.93 2.03
CA PRO A 264 -9.76 -5.88 2.63
C PRO A 264 -9.55 -7.33 2.16
N PHE A 265 -9.05 -7.51 0.95
CA PHE A 265 -8.72 -8.81 0.37
C PHE A 265 -7.58 -9.54 1.10
N SER A 266 -6.75 -8.83 1.89
CA SER A 266 -5.65 -9.45 2.66
C SER A 266 -6.14 -10.41 3.75
N VAL A 267 -7.43 -10.34 4.13
CA VAL A 267 -8.08 -11.31 5.03
C VAL A 267 -8.02 -12.72 4.46
N GLU A 268 -8.07 -12.86 3.13
CA GLU A 268 -7.98 -14.17 2.46
C GLU A 268 -6.63 -14.86 2.74
N ALA A 269 -5.54 -14.08 2.86
CA ALA A 269 -4.24 -14.66 3.23
C ALA A 269 -4.28 -15.25 4.64
N VAL A 270 -4.91 -14.56 5.60
CA VAL A 270 -5.09 -15.05 6.97
C VAL A 270 -5.93 -16.32 6.98
N ALA A 271 -7.06 -16.31 6.25
CA ALA A 271 -7.97 -17.46 6.17
C ALA A 271 -7.29 -18.71 5.59
N LYS A 272 -6.57 -18.55 4.46
CA LYS A 272 -5.83 -19.66 3.82
C LYS A 272 -4.75 -20.25 4.72
N LEU A 273 -4.01 -19.39 5.45
CA LEU A 273 -3.00 -19.84 6.41
C LEU A 273 -3.62 -20.61 7.57
N ALA A 274 -4.72 -20.10 8.13
CA ALA A 274 -5.44 -20.76 9.23
C ALA A 274 -6.08 -22.09 8.78
N GLU A 275 -6.63 -22.16 7.57
CA GLU A 275 -7.19 -23.37 6.98
C GLU A 275 -6.09 -24.44 6.82
N ALA A 276 -4.96 -24.05 6.22
CA ALA A 276 -3.82 -24.93 6.03
C ALA A 276 -3.25 -25.52 7.33
N ALA A 277 -3.48 -24.86 8.45
CA ALA A 277 -3.02 -25.34 9.75
C ALA A 277 -4.01 -26.28 10.45
N ARG A 278 -5.25 -26.40 9.96
CA ARG A 278 -6.29 -27.30 10.52
C ARG A 278 -6.37 -28.62 9.79
N ASP A 279 -5.95 -28.67 8.52
CA ASP A 279 -5.87 -29.89 7.71
C ASP A 279 -4.64 -30.74 8.12
#